data_d0239c1f167ffccd983e3e3baed204a5
#
_entry.id   d0239c1f167ffccd983e3e3baed204a5
#
_cell.length_a   1.000
_cell.length_b   1.000
_cell.length_c   1.000
_cell.angle_alpha   90.00
_cell.angle_beta   90.00
_cell.angle_gamma   90.00
#
_symmetry.space_group_name_H-M   'P 1'
#
loop_
_entity.id
_entity.type
_entity.pdbx_description
1 polymer ?
#
loop_
_entity_poly.entity_id
_entity_poly.type
_entity_poly.pdbx_seq_one_letter_code
_entity_poly.pdbx_strand_id
1 'polypeptide(L)'
;DLHLCDRRQRQMCIRDSAFIGAIVYFASDNIYWGFFAAIICYIITLVMADMTAPAFQKFYDKMDGISIPQPFCQSFVPFAIVINKLLDKIPGFDKLNIDSEGMKKKFGLMGEPLFLGIVIGCGIGALGCASWKEVLDNIPGILGLGIKMGAVMELIPRITSLFIEGLKPISDATRELIAKKYKNNTGLSIGMSPALVIGHPTTLVVSLLLIPVTIFLAVILPGNRFLPLASLAGMFYLFPMILPITKGNVVKSFIIGLVALIVGLYFVTGLAGFFTLAAKDVFEATGDPTVNIPAGFEGGALDFASSLFCWGIFHLTYSLKIIGPAILVALALGMAIYNRIRMTRNDAKNASTHKE
;
A
#
# COMPACT_ATOMS: atom_id res chain seq x y z
N ASP A 1 -19.66 4.62 19.27
CA ASP A 1 -18.27 4.87 18.78
C ASP A 1 -17.67 3.65 18.06
N LEU A 2 -18.03 2.41 18.42
CA LEU A 2 -17.64 1.20 17.66
C LEU A 2 -18.08 1.25 16.17
N HIS A 3 -19.28 1.79 15.92
CA HIS A 3 -19.80 1.97 14.56
C HIS A 3 -19.02 2.99 13.71
N LEU A 4 -18.32 3.93 14.31
CA LEU A 4 -17.50 4.94 13.61
C LEU A 4 -16.15 4.37 13.14
N CYS A 5 -15.52 3.50 13.93
CA CYS A 5 -14.28 2.82 13.57
C CYS A 5 -14.52 1.83 12.42
N ASP A 6 -15.56 1.01 12.51
CA ASP A 6 -15.93 0.03 11.47
C ASP A 6 -16.34 0.73 10.15
N ARG A 7 -17.05 1.87 10.23
CA ARG A 7 -17.40 2.66 9.04
C ARG A 7 -16.17 3.24 8.32
N ARG A 8 -15.18 3.79 9.05
CA ARG A 8 -13.99 4.36 8.41
C ARG A 8 -13.11 3.30 7.74
N GLN A 9 -13.03 2.11 8.30
CA GLN A 9 -12.23 1.00 7.76
C GLN A 9 -12.87 0.39 6.51
N ARG A 10 -14.18 0.19 6.51
CA ARG A 10 -14.94 -0.22 5.32
C ARG A 10 -14.87 0.84 4.22
N GLN A 11 -14.82 2.12 4.59
CA GLN A 11 -14.72 3.23 3.63
C GLN A 11 -13.45 3.18 2.77
N MET A 12 -12.30 2.75 3.30
CA MET A 12 -11.06 2.71 2.50
C MET A 12 -11.10 1.64 1.41
N CYS A 13 -11.52 0.41 1.73
CA CYS A 13 -11.66 -0.64 0.72
C CYS A 13 -12.74 -0.33 -0.31
N ILE A 14 -13.88 0.19 0.15
CA ILE A 14 -15.00 0.57 -0.71
C ILE A 14 -14.59 1.75 -1.59
N ARG A 15 -13.90 2.76 -1.05
CA ARG A 15 -13.43 3.92 -1.79
C ARG A 15 -12.48 3.53 -2.91
N ASP A 16 -11.48 2.70 -2.62
CA ASP A 16 -10.48 2.28 -3.61
C ASP A 16 -11.13 1.39 -4.68
N SER A 17 -12.06 0.52 -4.31
CA SER A 17 -12.83 -0.30 -5.26
C SER A 17 -13.81 0.53 -6.09
N ALA A 18 -14.46 1.53 -5.48
CA ALA A 18 -15.35 2.45 -6.19
C ALA A 18 -14.57 3.30 -7.21
N PHE A 19 -13.35 3.69 -6.87
CA PHE A 19 -12.45 4.42 -7.76
C PHE A 19 -12.13 3.63 -9.03
N ILE A 20 -11.81 2.33 -8.91
CA ILE A 20 -11.61 1.45 -10.07
C ILE A 20 -12.90 1.35 -10.89
N GLY A 21 -14.05 1.23 -10.23
CA GLY A 21 -15.36 1.23 -10.86
C GLY A 21 -15.63 2.51 -11.64
N ALA A 22 -15.30 3.67 -11.09
CA ALA A 22 -15.44 4.96 -11.76
C ALA A 22 -14.56 5.04 -13.02
N ILE A 23 -13.29 4.64 -12.95
CA ILE A 23 -12.41 4.62 -14.14
C ILE A 23 -12.98 3.73 -15.25
N VAL A 24 -13.47 2.52 -14.89
CA VAL A 24 -14.09 1.61 -15.88
C VAL A 24 -15.38 2.19 -16.43
N TYR A 25 -16.19 2.85 -15.62
CA TYR A 25 -17.39 3.55 -16.06
C TYR A 25 -17.06 4.63 -17.10
N PHE A 26 -16.14 5.55 -16.80
CA PHE A 26 -15.75 6.62 -17.72
C PHE A 26 -15.07 6.12 -18.99
N ALA A 27 -14.42 4.95 -18.94
CA ALA A 27 -13.83 4.34 -20.13
C ALA A 27 -14.86 3.63 -21.02
N SER A 28 -15.86 2.97 -20.42
CA SER A 28 -16.82 2.11 -21.12
C SER A 28 -18.16 2.79 -21.40
N ASP A 29 -18.40 3.95 -20.81
CA ASP A 29 -19.69 4.67 -20.77
C ASP A 29 -20.86 3.75 -20.34
N ASN A 30 -20.55 2.82 -19.40
CA ASN A 30 -21.51 1.82 -18.95
C ASN A 30 -21.41 1.58 -17.45
N ILE A 31 -22.45 1.98 -16.72
CA ILE A 31 -22.54 1.89 -15.26
C ILE A 31 -22.43 0.44 -14.76
N TYR A 32 -22.95 -0.52 -15.50
CA TYR A 32 -22.89 -1.94 -15.10
C TYR A 32 -21.45 -2.48 -15.09
N TRP A 33 -20.63 -2.08 -16.04
CA TRP A 33 -19.20 -2.42 -16.04
C TRP A 33 -18.44 -1.75 -14.92
N GLY A 34 -18.80 -0.51 -14.58
CA GLY A 34 -18.25 0.18 -13.41
C GLY A 34 -18.56 -0.57 -12.10
N PHE A 35 -19.82 -0.92 -11.87
CA PHE A 35 -20.22 -1.72 -10.71
C PHE A 35 -19.56 -3.10 -10.68
N PHE A 36 -19.49 -3.78 -11.81
CA PHE A 36 -18.81 -5.06 -11.92
C PHE A 36 -17.33 -4.95 -11.48
N ALA A 37 -16.60 -3.96 -12.00
CA ALA A 37 -15.20 -3.75 -11.68
C ALA A 37 -15.00 -3.43 -10.19
N ALA A 38 -15.87 -2.62 -9.60
CA ALA A 38 -15.84 -2.31 -8.18
C ALA A 38 -16.05 -3.56 -7.30
N ILE A 39 -17.08 -4.35 -7.60
CA ILE A 39 -17.43 -5.56 -6.85
C ILE A 39 -16.34 -6.61 -6.96
N ILE A 40 -15.83 -6.86 -8.18
CA ILE A 40 -14.80 -7.88 -8.38
C ILE A 40 -13.47 -7.48 -7.71
N CYS A 41 -13.10 -6.20 -7.76
CA CYS A 41 -11.94 -5.68 -7.04
C CYS A 41 -12.08 -5.89 -5.54
N TYR A 42 -13.24 -5.58 -4.99
CA TYR A 42 -13.53 -5.75 -3.58
C TYR A 42 -13.42 -7.22 -3.14
N ILE A 43 -14.00 -8.16 -3.91
CA ILE A 43 -13.92 -9.60 -3.63
C ILE A 43 -12.47 -10.08 -3.67
N ILE A 44 -11.72 -9.76 -4.73
CA ILE A 44 -10.32 -10.15 -4.86
C ILE A 44 -9.50 -9.62 -3.69
N THR A 45 -9.72 -8.37 -3.32
CA THR A 45 -9.00 -7.73 -2.21
C THR A 45 -9.27 -8.41 -0.87
N LEU A 46 -10.53 -8.75 -0.57
CA LEU A 46 -10.88 -9.47 0.66
C LEU A 46 -10.24 -10.85 0.73
N VAL A 47 -10.31 -11.61 -0.36
CA VAL A 47 -9.71 -12.95 -0.41
C VAL A 47 -8.19 -12.87 -0.26
N MET A 48 -7.54 -11.88 -0.91
CA MET A 48 -6.10 -11.65 -0.75
C MET A 48 -5.75 -11.26 0.68
N ALA A 49 -6.55 -10.41 1.33
CA ALA A 49 -6.33 -10.00 2.71
C ALA A 49 -6.36 -11.20 3.66
N ASP A 50 -7.31 -12.13 3.49
CA ASP A 50 -7.37 -13.36 4.28
C ASP A 50 -6.17 -14.28 3.99
N MET A 51 -5.76 -14.38 2.73
CA MET A 51 -4.61 -15.21 2.34
C MET A 51 -3.30 -14.70 2.92
N THR A 52 -3.14 -13.40 3.05
CA THR A 52 -1.92 -12.74 3.52
C THR A 52 -1.90 -12.47 5.03
N ALA A 53 -3.06 -12.53 5.69
CA ALA A 53 -3.22 -12.27 7.12
C ALA A 53 -2.23 -13.06 8.02
N PRO A 54 -1.98 -14.37 7.82
CA PRO A 54 -1.05 -15.10 8.67
C PRO A 54 0.41 -14.59 8.58
N ALA A 55 0.85 -14.18 7.39
CA ALA A 55 2.19 -13.62 7.22
C ALA A 55 2.30 -12.22 7.84
N PHE A 56 1.25 -11.41 7.70
CA PHE A 56 1.12 -10.09 8.30
C PHE A 56 1.16 -10.18 9.83
N GLN A 57 0.30 -11.00 10.42
CA GLN A 57 0.19 -11.19 11.88
C GLN A 57 1.47 -11.73 12.50
N LYS A 58 2.20 -12.59 11.77
CA LYS A 58 3.48 -13.14 12.25
C LYS A 58 4.61 -12.10 12.23
N PHE A 59 4.54 -11.14 11.32
CA PHE A 59 5.59 -10.13 11.15
C PHE A 59 5.42 -8.92 12.06
N TYR A 60 4.18 -8.44 12.19
CA TYR A 60 3.87 -7.27 13.02
C TYR A 60 3.39 -7.70 14.40
N ASP A 61 4.07 -7.24 15.43
CA ASP A 61 3.70 -7.51 16.82
C ASP A 61 2.29 -6.97 17.14
N LYS A 62 1.56 -7.68 17.99
CA LYS A 62 0.23 -7.31 18.51
C LYS A 62 -0.86 -7.18 17.42
N MET A 63 -0.65 -7.73 16.23
CA MET A 63 -1.58 -7.68 15.10
C MET A 63 -2.37 -8.97 14.89
N ASP A 64 -2.46 -9.83 15.92
CA ASP A 64 -3.21 -11.08 15.83
C ASP A 64 -4.66 -10.87 15.40
N GLY A 65 -5.14 -11.68 14.46
CA GLY A 65 -6.51 -11.64 13.92
C GLY A 65 -6.85 -10.39 13.11
N ILE A 66 -5.85 -9.65 12.67
CA ILE A 66 -6.00 -8.48 11.80
C ILE A 66 -5.58 -8.86 10.38
N SER A 67 -6.33 -8.39 9.39
CA SER A 67 -5.99 -8.44 7.96
C SER A 67 -6.02 -7.04 7.37
N ILE A 68 -5.37 -6.86 6.21
CA ILE A 68 -5.31 -5.55 5.54
C ILE A 68 -6.02 -5.63 4.18
N PRO A 69 -7.34 -5.43 4.13
CA PRO A 69 -8.11 -5.46 2.89
C PRO A 69 -8.02 -4.12 2.15
N GLN A 70 -6.86 -3.72 1.69
CA GLN A 70 -6.68 -2.53 0.87
C GLN A 70 -6.16 -2.91 -0.52
N PRO A 71 -6.84 -2.53 -1.61
CA PRO A 71 -6.49 -2.89 -2.98
C PRO A 71 -5.06 -2.51 -3.35
N PHE A 72 -4.59 -1.32 -2.99
CA PHE A 72 -3.23 -0.86 -3.29
C PHE A 72 -2.16 -1.74 -2.63
N CYS A 73 -2.24 -1.95 -1.31
CA CYS A 73 -1.29 -2.80 -0.58
C CYS A 73 -1.28 -4.24 -1.09
N GLN A 74 -2.47 -4.81 -1.30
CA GLN A 74 -2.63 -6.22 -1.70
C GLN A 74 -2.18 -6.48 -3.13
N SER A 75 -2.32 -5.50 -4.02
CA SER A 75 -1.97 -5.65 -5.44
C SER A 75 -0.50 -5.96 -5.68
N PHE A 76 0.38 -5.48 -4.82
CA PHE A 76 1.82 -5.69 -4.96
C PHE A 76 2.34 -6.97 -4.29
N VAL A 77 1.50 -7.69 -3.53
CA VAL A 77 1.91 -8.94 -2.85
C VAL A 77 2.42 -10.01 -3.81
N PRO A 78 1.70 -10.39 -4.88
CA PRO A 78 2.20 -11.38 -5.83
C PRO A 78 3.52 -10.95 -6.47
N PHE A 79 3.63 -9.69 -6.81
CA PHE A 79 4.81 -9.07 -7.40
C PHE A 79 6.01 -9.11 -6.44
N ALA A 80 5.79 -8.72 -5.18
CA ALA A 80 6.80 -8.76 -4.15
C ALA A 80 7.31 -10.17 -3.88
N ILE A 81 6.43 -11.18 -3.89
CA ILE A 81 6.82 -12.59 -3.72
C ILE A 81 7.75 -13.05 -4.87
N VAL A 82 7.41 -12.69 -6.11
CA VAL A 82 8.21 -13.07 -7.28
C VAL A 82 9.58 -12.41 -7.21
N ILE A 83 9.64 -11.09 -7.00
CA ILE A 83 10.91 -10.36 -6.93
C ILE A 83 11.75 -10.83 -5.74
N ASN A 84 11.15 -11.01 -4.56
CA ASN A 84 11.88 -11.50 -3.39
C ASN A 84 12.53 -12.86 -3.68
N LYS A 85 11.81 -13.80 -4.32
CA LYS A 85 12.37 -15.10 -4.72
C LYS A 85 13.50 -14.96 -5.76
N LEU A 86 13.44 -13.99 -6.65
CA LEU A 86 14.52 -13.71 -7.60
C LEU A 86 15.75 -13.17 -6.87
N LEU A 87 15.56 -12.23 -5.95
CA LEU A 87 16.64 -11.66 -5.14
C LEU A 87 17.30 -12.73 -4.26
N ASP A 88 16.52 -13.66 -3.70
CA ASP A 88 17.03 -14.77 -2.88
C ASP A 88 17.94 -15.73 -3.67
N LYS A 89 17.84 -15.77 -5.00
CA LYS A 89 18.70 -16.58 -5.87
C LYS A 89 20.05 -15.92 -6.19
N ILE A 90 20.21 -14.63 -5.92
CA ILE A 90 21.45 -13.90 -6.19
C ILE A 90 22.46 -14.19 -5.08
N PRO A 91 23.61 -14.83 -5.37
CA PRO A 91 24.60 -15.16 -4.35
C PRO A 91 25.15 -13.89 -3.70
N GLY A 92 25.19 -13.87 -2.37
CA GLY A 92 25.67 -12.73 -1.59
C GLY A 92 24.59 -11.73 -1.18
N PHE A 93 23.38 -11.82 -1.70
CA PHE A 93 22.27 -10.95 -1.30
C PHE A 93 21.82 -11.20 0.16
N ASP A 94 22.02 -12.42 0.67
CA ASP A 94 21.76 -12.78 2.06
C ASP A 94 22.66 -12.03 3.05
N LYS A 95 23.86 -11.61 2.62
CA LYS A 95 24.80 -10.82 3.42
C LYS A 95 24.36 -9.35 3.58
N LEU A 96 23.46 -8.88 2.71
CA LEU A 96 22.84 -7.55 2.75
C LEU A 96 21.56 -7.54 3.60
N ASN A 97 21.45 -8.47 4.56
CA ASN A 97 20.31 -8.47 5.47
C ASN A 97 20.46 -7.32 6.48
N ILE A 98 19.99 -6.16 6.09
CA ILE A 98 19.96 -4.95 6.90
C ILE A 98 18.50 -4.70 7.24
N ASP A 99 18.12 -5.01 8.47
CA ASP A 99 16.87 -4.57 9.07
C ASP A 99 17.11 -3.26 9.86
N SER A 100 16.06 -2.66 10.37
CA SER A 100 16.18 -1.41 11.14
C SER A 100 16.98 -1.58 12.43
N GLU A 101 16.91 -2.76 13.07
CA GLU A 101 17.73 -3.07 14.25
C GLU A 101 19.19 -3.31 13.87
N GLY A 102 19.46 -3.97 12.76
CA GLY A 102 20.79 -4.17 12.22
C GLY A 102 21.44 -2.86 11.79
N MET A 103 20.65 -1.90 11.25
CA MET A 103 21.12 -0.55 11.00
C MET A 103 21.54 0.16 12.27
N LYS A 104 20.74 0.08 13.33
CA LYS A 104 21.09 0.66 14.64
C LYS A 104 22.35 0.01 15.23
N LYS A 105 22.49 -1.31 15.14
CA LYS A 105 23.68 -2.04 15.60
C LYS A 105 24.93 -1.71 14.79
N LYS A 106 24.80 -1.53 13.47
CA LYS A 106 25.93 -1.31 12.55
C LYS A 106 26.39 0.15 12.51
N PHE A 107 25.46 1.10 12.59
CA PHE A 107 25.71 2.53 12.45
C PHE A 107 25.55 3.31 13.77
N GLY A 108 25.25 2.63 14.89
CA GLY A 108 25.08 3.25 16.20
C GLY A 108 24.00 4.34 16.18
N LEU A 109 24.30 5.50 16.73
CA LEU A 109 23.39 6.65 16.81
C LEU A 109 22.87 7.10 15.43
N MET A 110 23.70 7.01 14.37
CA MET A 110 23.30 7.36 13.01
C MET A 110 22.29 6.38 12.39
N GLY A 111 22.15 5.17 12.93
CA GLY A 111 21.12 4.20 12.54
C GLY A 111 19.77 4.40 13.25
N GLU A 112 19.65 5.37 14.15
CA GLU A 112 18.37 5.68 14.79
C GLU A 112 17.41 6.41 13.83
N PRO A 113 16.10 6.13 13.90
CA PRO A 113 15.09 6.74 13.01
C PRO A 113 15.17 8.28 12.96
N LEU A 114 15.41 8.92 14.10
CA LEU A 114 15.56 10.37 14.18
C LEU A 114 16.70 10.88 13.28
N PHE A 115 17.90 10.31 13.42
CA PHE A 115 19.07 10.74 12.66
C PHE A 115 18.96 10.39 11.17
N LEU A 116 18.45 9.22 10.85
CA LEU A 116 18.15 8.83 9.46
C LEU A 116 17.18 9.82 8.83
N GLY A 117 16.13 10.19 9.53
CA GLY A 117 15.17 11.19 9.07
C GLY A 117 15.82 12.55 8.81
N ILE A 118 16.72 13.00 9.71
CA ILE A 118 17.46 14.27 9.53
C ILE A 118 18.34 14.19 8.28
N VAL A 119 19.13 13.13 8.12
CA VAL A 119 20.03 12.96 6.97
C VAL A 119 19.24 12.91 5.66
N ILE A 120 18.18 12.10 5.61
CA ILE A 120 17.31 11.99 4.42
C ILE A 120 16.64 13.33 4.12
N GLY A 121 16.09 14.00 5.14
CA GLY A 121 15.43 15.29 4.97
C GLY A 121 16.38 16.40 4.49
N CYS A 122 17.59 16.45 5.03
CA CYS A 122 18.61 17.38 4.56
C CYS A 122 19.03 17.04 3.12
N GLY A 123 19.18 15.75 2.79
CA GLY A 123 19.50 15.30 1.43
C GLY A 123 18.43 15.72 0.43
N ILE A 124 17.15 15.50 0.74
CA ILE A 124 16.01 15.93 -0.10
C ILE A 124 15.99 17.45 -0.24
N GLY A 125 16.20 18.18 0.86
CA GLY A 125 16.25 19.65 0.84
C GLY A 125 17.37 20.20 -0.03
N ALA A 126 18.54 19.57 0.03
CA ALA A 126 19.68 19.95 -0.82
C ALA A 126 19.45 19.61 -2.29
N LEU A 127 18.86 18.44 -2.61
CA LEU A 127 18.51 18.04 -3.97
C LEU A 127 17.42 18.93 -4.59
N GLY A 128 16.60 19.58 -3.78
CA GLY A 128 15.58 20.53 -4.24
C GLY A 128 16.15 21.87 -4.69
N CYS A 129 17.42 22.16 -4.42
CA CYS A 129 18.08 23.40 -4.83
C CYS A 129 18.69 23.25 -6.24
N ALA A 130 18.54 24.28 -7.08
CA ALA A 130 19.02 24.27 -8.46
C ALA A 130 20.55 24.44 -8.59
N SER A 131 21.22 24.98 -7.58
CA SER A 131 22.66 25.24 -7.58
C SER A 131 23.28 25.15 -6.19
N TRP A 132 24.60 24.93 -6.13
CA TRP A 132 25.35 24.94 -4.87
C TRP A 132 25.25 26.27 -4.11
N LYS A 133 25.11 27.38 -4.81
CA LYS A 133 24.91 28.69 -4.19
C LYS A 133 23.58 28.72 -3.44
N GLU A 134 22.52 28.22 -4.05
CA GLU A 134 21.18 28.14 -3.43
C GLU A 134 21.18 27.19 -2.22
N VAL A 135 21.96 26.10 -2.26
CA VAL A 135 22.16 25.22 -1.08
C VAL A 135 22.75 26.00 0.08
N LEU A 136 23.78 26.80 -0.18
CA LEU A 136 24.45 27.60 0.85
C LEU A 136 23.56 28.73 1.38
N ASP A 137 22.79 29.35 0.51
CA ASP A 137 21.86 30.43 0.88
C ASP A 137 20.64 29.91 1.67
N ASN A 138 20.27 28.63 1.46
CA ASN A 138 19.09 28.01 2.09
C ASN A 138 19.41 26.96 3.16
N ILE A 139 20.62 26.97 3.74
CA ILE A 139 21.00 26.05 4.82
C ILE A 139 19.96 25.96 5.94
N PRO A 140 19.36 27.07 6.45
CA PRO A 140 18.35 26.99 7.50
C PRO A 140 17.09 26.24 7.06
N GLY A 141 16.65 26.40 5.79
CA GLY A 141 15.51 25.68 5.24
C GLY A 141 15.78 24.17 5.11
N ILE A 142 16.96 23.81 4.63
CA ILE A 142 17.42 22.42 4.50
C ILE A 142 17.49 21.74 5.86
N LEU A 143 18.11 22.39 6.84
CA LEU A 143 18.18 21.86 8.22
C LEU A 143 16.78 21.79 8.86
N GLY A 144 15.92 22.78 8.62
CA GLY A 144 14.54 22.78 9.07
C GLY A 144 13.75 21.59 8.51
N LEU A 145 13.94 21.25 7.22
CA LEU A 145 13.34 20.06 6.61
C LEU A 145 13.90 18.77 7.22
N GLY A 146 15.22 18.70 7.44
CA GLY A 146 15.86 17.58 8.11
C GLY A 146 15.28 17.32 9.49
N ILE A 147 15.18 18.35 10.33
CA ILE A 147 14.62 18.25 11.69
C ILE A 147 13.15 17.79 11.64
N LYS A 148 12.34 18.33 10.74
CA LYS A 148 10.94 17.91 10.55
C LYS A 148 10.84 16.44 10.18
N MET A 149 11.67 15.98 9.24
CA MET A 149 11.69 14.57 8.82
C MET A 149 12.16 13.64 9.95
N GLY A 150 13.19 14.04 10.71
CA GLY A 150 13.63 13.30 11.89
C GLY A 150 12.54 13.18 12.94
N ALA A 151 11.87 14.30 13.25
CA ALA A 151 10.75 14.29 14.19
C ALA A 151 9.60 13.39 13.73
N VAL A 152 9.26 13.40 12.45
CA VAL A 152 8.24 12.52 11.87
C VAL A 152 8.62 11.05 12.03
N MET A 153 9.87 10.68 11.72
CA MET A 153 10.35 9.29 11.85
C MET A 153 10.39 8.80 13.30
N GLU A 154 10.53 9.68 14.27
CA GLU A 154 10.50 9.32 15.69
C GLU A 154 9.08 9.32 16.27
N LEU A 155 8.24 10.29 15.89
CA LEU A 155 6.90 10.46 16.47
C LEU A 155 5.87 9.50 15.87
N ILE A 156 5.92 9.22 14.56
CA ILE A 156 4.91 8.36 13.91
C ILE A 156 4.89 6.95 14.53
N PRO A 157 6.00 6.23 14.74
CA PRO A 157 5.97 4.91 15.38
C PRO A 157 5.37 4.94 16.79
N ARG A 158 5.68 5.98 17.58
CA ARG A 158 5.14 6.12 18.93
C ARG A 158 3.64 6.36 18.93
N ILE A 159 3.15 7.26 18.06
CA ILE A 159 1.72 7.53 17.90
C ILE A 159 1.00 6.27 17.42
N THR A 160 1.58 5.55 16.45
CA THR A 160 1.02 4.30 15.94
C THR A 160 0.92 3.23 17.04
N SER A 161 1.94 3.09 17.90
CA SER A 161 1.91 2.16 19.04
C SER A 161 0.75 2.47 20.00
N LEU A 162 0.51 3.75 20.31
CA LEU A 162 -0.62 4.17 21.16
C LEU A 162 -1.97 3.82 20.50
N PHE A 163 -2.09 4.00 19.18
CA PHE A 163 -3.29 3.59 18.45
C PHE A 163 -3.53 2.08 18.52
N ILE A 164 -2.48 1.28 18.34
CA ILE A 164 -2.56 -0.19 18.43
C ILE A 164 -3.01 -0.60 19.84
N GLU A 165 -2.42 -0.02 20.87
CA GLU A 165 -2.78 -0.30 22.26
C GLU A 165 -4.24 0.08 22.56
N GLY A 166 -4.71 1.22 22.04
CA GLY A 166 -6.11 1.63 22.19
C GLY A 166 -7.12 0.78 21.39
N LEU A 167 -6.69 0.19 20.28
CA LEU A 167 -7.55 -0.67 19.45
C LEU A 167 -7.59 -2.13 19.91
N LYS A 168 -6.60 -2.57 20.66
CA LYS A 168 -6.50 -3.96 21.12
C LYS A 168 -7.72 -4.46 21.88
N PRO A 169 -8.26 -3.73 22.89
CA PRO A 169 -9.48 -4.16 23.60
C PRO A 169 -10.68 -4.32 22.69
N ILE A 170 -10.80 -3.46 21.67
CA ILE A 170 -11.91 -3.51 20.69
C ILE A 170 -11.76 -4.74 19.80
N SER A 171 -10.54 -5.02 19.36
CA SER A 171 -10.20 -6.20 18.55
C SER A 171 -10.52 -7.49 19.32
N ASP A 172 -10.09 -7.58 20.58
CA ASP A 172 -10.29 -8.74 21.44
C ASP A 172 -11.79 -8.96 21.74
N ALA A 173 -12.55 -7.91 22.08
CA ALA A 173 -13.99 -7.99 22.27
C ALA A 173 -14.73 -8.42 21.00
N THR A 174 -14.29 -7.94 19.84
CA THR A 174 -14.89 -8.32 18.54
C THR A 174 -14.63 -9.80 18.24
N ARG A 175 -13.41 -10.29 18.52
CA ARG A 175 -13.05 -11.72 18.39
C ARG A 175 -13.90 -12.61 19.29
N GLU A 176 -14.11 -12.23 20.55
CA GLU A 176 -14.98 -12.97 21.46
C GLU A 176 -16.43 -13.04 20.96
N LEU A 177 -16.97 -11.93 20.46
CA LEU A 177 -18.31 -11.87 19.88
C LEU A 177 -18.44 -12.77 18.66
N ILE A 178 -17.45 -12.76 17.77
CA ILE A 178 -17.39 -13.61 16.57
C ILE A 178 -17.29 -15.09 16.99
N ALA A 179 -16.40 -15.42 17.92
CA ALA A 179 -16.22 -16.79 18.41
C ALA A 179 -17.49 -17.34 19.07
N LYS A 180 -18.21 -16.50 19.85
CA LYS A 180 -19.50 -16.87 20.46
C LYS A 180 -20.60 -17.08 19.42
N LYS A 181 -20.64 -16.26 18.37
CA LYS A 181 -21.70 -16.30 17.35
C LYS A 181 -21.45 -17.37 16.28
N TYR A 182 -20.18 -17.64 15.95
CA TYR A 182 -19.76 -18.56 14.89
C TYR A 182 -18.84 -19.65 15.48
N LYS A 183 -19.43 -20.56 16.24
CA LYS A 183 -18.77 -21.62 17.06
C LYS A 183 -17.66 -22.46 16.39
N ASN A 184 -17.44 -22.34 15.07
CA ASN A 184 -16.46 -23.14 14.31
C ASN A 184 -15.54 -22.33 13.39
N ASN A 185 -15.50 -20.99 13.45
CA ASN A 185 -14.66 -20.19 12.54
C ASN A 185 -13.55 -19.48 13.34
N THR A 186 -12.46 -20.21 13.57
CA THR A 186 -11.23 -19.68 14.19
C THR A 186 -10.37 -18.85 13.24
N GLY A 187 -10.70 -18.83 11.94
CA GLY A 187 -9.91 -18.19 10.89
C GLY A 187 -10.39 -16.81 10.43
N LEU A 188 -11.41 -16.21 11.09
CA LEU A 188 -11.89 -14.88 10.72
C LEU A 188 -10.92 -13.79 11.18
N SER A 189 -10.46 -12.96 10.23
CA SER A 189 -9.63 -11.78 10.50
C SER A 189 -10.45 -10.51 10.41
N ILE A 190 -10.12 -9.53 11.26
CA ILE A 190 -10.73 -8.20 11.23
C ILE A 190 -9.97 -7.36 10.22
N GLY A 191 -10.67 -6.86 9.18
CA GLY A 191 -10.07 -5.99 8.18
C GLY A 191 -9.75 -4.62 8.77
N MET A 192 -8.49 -4.20 8.71
CA MET A 192 -8.03 -2.91 9.21
C MET A 192 -7.26 -2.11 8.16
N SER A 193 -7.09 -0.81 8.41
CA SER A 193 -6.30 0.06 7.56
C SER A 193 -4.80 -0.24 7.70
N PRO A 194 -4.02 -0.24 6.60
CA PRO A 194 -2.56 -0.35 6.67
C PRO A 194 -1.89 0.80 7.41
N ALA A 195 -2.62 1.89 7.67
CA ALA A 195 -2.14 3.00 8.50
C ALA A 195 -1.64 2.56 9.88
N LEU A 196 -2.14 1.42 10.40
CA LEU A 196 -1.69 0.86 11.68
C LEU A 196 -0.22 0.46 11.69
N VAL A 197 0.36 0.17 10.55
CA VAL A 197 1.73 -0.37 10.45
C VAL A 197 2.66 0.48 9.58
N ILE A 198 2.20 1.61 9.04
CA ILE A 198 3.06 2.53 8.29
C ILE A 198 4.16 3.14 9.17
N GLY A 199 3.94 3.19 10.49
CA GLY A 199 4.95 3.63 11.46
C GLY A 199 6.11 2.68 11.67
N HIS A 200 6.12 1.49 11.04
CA HIS A 200 7.25 0.57 11.15
C HIS A 200 8.54 1.24 10.61
N PRO A 201 9.67 1.20 11.36
CA PRO A 201 10.89 1.93 11.00
C PRO A 201 11.38 1.66 9.59
N THR A 202 11.34 0.40 9.15
CA THR A 202 11.73 0.03 7.78
C THR A 202 10.80 0.66 6.73
N THR A 203 9.49 0.72 6.99
CA THR A 203 8.53 1.41 6.09
C THR A 203 8.92 2.86 5.91
N LEU A 204 9.19 3.56 7.02
CA LEU A 204 9.54 4.98 7.00
C LEU A 204 10.84 5.24 6.23
N VAL A 205 11.90 4.46 6.53
CA VAL A 205 13.19 4.59 5.86
C VAL A 205 13.06 4.37 4.35
N VAL A 206 12.45 3.25 3.96
CA VAL A 206 12.36 2.88 2.53
C VAL A 206 11.47 3.84 1.77
N SER A 207 10.33 4.25 2.33
CA SER A 207 9.43 5.20 1.69
C SER A 207 10.09 6.56 1.50
N LEU A 208 10.78 7.07 2.52
CA LEU A 208 11.47 8.37 2.41
C LEU A 208 12.61 8.33 1.40
N LEU A 209 13.39 7.24 1.34
CA LEU A 209 14.44 7.09 0.33
C LEU A 209 13.87 7.01 -1.11
N LEU A 210 12.68 6.43 -1.27
CA LEU A 210 12.05 6.31 -2.58
C LEU A 210 11.37 7.62 -3.06
N ILE A 211 11.08 8.58 -2.19
CA ILE A 211 10.49 9.87 -2.60
C ILE A 211 11.34 10.56 -3.68
N PRO A 212 12.62 10.91 -3.44
CA PRO A 212 13.43 11.56 -4.45
C PRO A 212 13.66 10.67 -5.67
N VAL A 213 13.81 9.35 -5.46
CA VAL A 213 13.98 8.39 -6.55
C VAL A 213 12.75 8.34 -7.44
N THR A 214 11.54 8.41 -6.86
CA THR A 214 10.29 8.40 -7.63
C THR A 214 10.13 9.66 -8.48
N ILE A 215 10.49 10.83 -7.93
CA ILE A 215 10.48 12.08 -8.70
C ILE A 215 11.47 11.99 -9.86
N PHE A 216 12.69 11.50 -9.60
CA PHE A 216 13.70 11.31 -10.62
C PHE A 216 13.24 10.33 -11.70
N LEU A 217 12.69 9.18 -11.33
CA LEU A 217 12.12 8.20 -12.25
C LEU A 217 10.98 8.82 -13.08
N ALA A 218 10.08 9.59 -12.45
CA ALA A 218 8.98 10.22 -13.17
C ALA A 218 9.44 11.16 -14.29
N VAL A 219 10.62 11.77 -14.14
CA VAL A 219 11.22 12.67 -15.15
C VAL A 219 11.96 11.90 -16.25
N ILE A 220 12.69 10.80 -15.88
CA ILE A 220 13.57 10.12 -16.83
C ILE A 220 12.87 9.00 -17.62
N LEU A 221 11.82 8.40 -17.05
CA LEU A 221 11.15 7.27 -17.69
C LEU A 221 10.51 7.69 -19.02
N PRO A 222 10.94 7.08 -20.15
CA PRO A 222 10.41 7.46 -21.46
C PRO A 222 8.92 7.15 -21.55
N GLY A 223 8.14 8.11 -22.05
CA GLY A 223 6.69 7.96 -22.20
C GLY A 223 5.89 8.14 -20.90
N ASN A 224 6.51 8.35 -19.76
CA ASN A 224 5.80 8.75 -18.55
C ASN A 224 5.29 10.19 -18.67
N ARG A 225 4.00 10.41 -18.34
CA ARG A 225 3.34 11.73 -18.39
C ARG A 225 2.85 12.18 -17.02
N PHE A 226 3.14 11.40 -15.98
CA PHE A 226 2.67 11.66 -14.63
C PHE A 226 3.80 12.04 -13.68
N LEU A 227 3.65 13.16 -12.99
CA LEU A 227 4.56 13.62 -11.93
C LEU A 227 3.85 13.52 -10.57
N PRO A 228 4.25 12.59 -9.68
CA PRO A 228 3.48 12.22 -8.49
C PRO A 228 3.69 13.15 -7.29
N LEU A 229 3.76 14.48 -7.46
CA LEU A 229 4.09 15.39 -6.37
C LEU A 229 3.11 15.32 -5.18
N ALA A 230 1.81 15.37 -5.46
CA ALA A 230 0.78 15.36 -4.42
C ALA A 230 0.56 13.97 -3.80
N SER A 231 0.82 12.89 -4.55
CA SER A 231 0.55 11.51 -4.14
C SER A 231 1.75 10.78 -3.54
N LEU A 232 2.89 11.46 -3.34
CA LEU A 232 4.07 10.87 -2.70
C LEU A 232 3.80 10.38 -1.27
N ALA A 233 2.87 11.01 -0.55
CA ALA A 233 2.43 10.56 0.77
C ALA A 233 1.79 9.16 0.73
N GLY A 234 1.22 8.75 -0.40
CA GLY A 234 0.66 7.41 -0.60
C GLY A 234 1.70 6.29 -0.62
N MET A 235 3.00 6.59 -0.82
CA MET A 235 4.07 5.58 -0.87
C MET A 235 4.21 4.77 0.41
N PHE A 236 3.91 5.34 1.57
CA PHE A 236 3.95 4.60 2.83
C PHE A 236 3.01 3.40 2.84
N TYR A 237 1.92 3.44 2.09
CA TYR A 237 0.95 2.35 1.98
C TYR A 237 1.42 1.21 1.07
N LEU A 238 2.52 1.36 0.34
CA LEU A 238 3.09 0.29 -0.48
C LEU A 238 3.70 -0.84 0.37
N PHE A 239 4.35 -0.48 1.49
CA PHE A 239 5.21 -1.38 2.25
C PHE A 239 4.55 -2.28 3.30
N PRO A 240 3.38 -1.98 3.87
CA PRO A 240 2.75 -2.82 4.90
C PRO A 240 2.64 -4.30 4.55
N MET A 241 2.44 -4.63 3.27
CA MET A 241 2.36 -6.02 2.80
C MET A 241 3.66 -6.54 2.16
N ILE A 242 4.60 -5.65 1.82
CA ILE A 242 5.93 -6.03 1.30
C ILE A 242 6.86 -6.47 2.43
N LEU A 243 6.82 -5.79 3.58
CA LEU A 243 7.71 -6.09 4.71
C LEU A 243 7.56 -7.50 5.28
N PRO A 244 6.36 -8.06 5.45
CA PRO A 244 6.22 -9.46 5.84
C PRO A 244 6.91 -10.45 4.88
N ILE A 245 6.96 -10.12 3.58
CA ILE A 245 7.59 -10.95 2.55
C ILE A 245 9.11 -10.84 2.61
N THR A 246 9.63 -9.63 2.79
CA THR A 246 11.07 -9.35 2.87
C THR A 246 11.65 -9.56 4.27
N LYS A 247 10.81 -9.89 5.25
CA LYS A 247 11.16 -10.01 6.68
C LYS A 247 11.82 -8.73 7.23
N GLY A 248 11.32 -7.57 6.79
CA GLY A 248 11.83 -6.27 7.22
C GLY A 248 13.15 -5.84 6.60
N ASN A 249 13.70 -6.57 5.64
CA ASN A 249 14.96 -6.22 4.99
C ASN A 249 14.82 -4.93 4.16
N VAL A 250 15.57 -3.89 4.54
CA VAL A 250 15.53 -2.55 3.92
C VAL A 250 15.90 -2.60 2.44
N VAL A 251 16.99 -3.32 2.09
CA VAL A 251 17.51 -3.38 0.73
C VAL A 251 16.55 -4.11 -0.21
N LYS A 252 16.03 -5.28 0.21
CA LYS A 252 15.04 -6.03 -0.57
C LYS A 252 13.76 -5.21 -0.75
N SER A 253 13.27 -4.58 0.32
CA SER A 253 12.06 -3.75 0.28
C SER A 253 12.25 -2.54 -0.64
N PHE A 254 13.43 -1.91 -0.60
CA PHE A 254 13.76 -0.80 -1.50
C PHE A 254 13.72 -1.22 -2.97
N ILE A 255 14.37 -2.35 -3.32
CA ILE A 255 14.38 -2.85 -4.70
C ILE A 255 12.98 -3.23 -5.17
N ILE A 256 12.20 -3.93 -4.33
CA ILE A 256 10.81 -4.28 -4.66
C ILE A 256 9.97 -3.01 -4.85
N GLY A 257 10.11 -2.02 -3.95
CA GLY A 257 9.44 -0.74 -4.05
C GLY A 257 9.83 0.04 -5.31
N LEU A 258 11.12 0.06 -5.66
CA LEU A 258 11.64 0.70 -6.87
C LEU A 258 10.99 0.11 -8.14
N VAL A 259 10.99 -1.21 -8.27
CA VAL A 259 10.39 -1.88 -9.43
C VAL A 259 8.87 -1.68 -9.45
N ALA A 260 8.21 -1.75 -8.29
CA ALA A 260 6.77 -1.46 -8.16
C ALA A 260 6.43 -0.04 -8.62
N LEU A 261 7.27 0.96 -8.29
CA LEU A 261 7.08 2.35 -8.69
C LEU A 261 7.33 2.58 -10.18
N ILE A 262 8.34 1.95 -10.77
CA ILE A 262 8.57 2.02 -12.22
C ILE A 262 7.34 1.51 -12.98
N VAL A 263 6.83 0.34 -12.62
CA VAL A 263 5.65 -0.25 -13.24
C VAL A 263 4.41 0.60 -12.94
N GLY A 264 4.28 1.07 -11.70
CA GLY A 264 3.17 1.91 -11.25
C GLY A 264 3.07 3.24 -11.99
N LEU A 265 4.19 3.90 -12.30
CA LEU A 265 4.20 5.14 -13.06
C LEU A 265 3.64 4.96 -14.49
N TYR A 266 3.97 3.83 -15.13
CA TYR A 266 3.38 3.49 -16.42
C TYR A 266 1.88 3.20 -16.33
N PHE A 267 1.44 2.52 -15.26
CA PHE A 267 0.02 2.26 -15.05
C PHE A 267 -0.76 3.56 -14.85
N VAL A 268 -0.25 4.47 -14.01
CA VAL A 268 -0.86 5.79 -13.81
C VAL A 268 -0.93 6.56 -15.12
N THR A 269 0.15 6.59 -15.89
CA THR A 269 0.17 7.26 -17.21
C THR A 269 -0.88 6.69 -18.15
N GLY A 270 -1.08 5.37 -18.17
CA GLY A 270 -2.09 4.73 -19.01
C GLY A 270 -3.52 5.00 -18.58
N LEU A 271 -3.76 5.34 -17.32
CA LEU A 271 -5.09 5.60 -16.76
C LEU A 271 -5.38 7.11 -16.55
N ALA A 272 -4.38 7.99 -16.77
CA ALA A 272 -4.44 9.40 -16.40
C ALA A 272 -5.61 10.15 -17.07
N GLY A 273 -5.91 9.86 -18.34
CA GLY A 273 -7.05 10.48 -19.03
C GLY A 273 -8.40 10.15 -18.39
N PHE A 274 -8.63 8.88 -18.05
CA PHE A 274 -9.89 8.45 -17.41
C PHE A 274 -9.98 8.92 -15.96
N PHE A 275 -8.84 8.98 -15.27
CA PHE A 275 -8.78 9.57 -13.93
C PHE A 275 -9.20 11.04 -13.95
N THR A 276 -8.70 11.80 -14.92
CA THR A 276 -9.01 13.22 -15.06
C THR A 276 -10.49 13.43 -15.40
N LEU A 277 -11.07 12.60 -16.27
CA LEU A 277 -12.50 12.64 -16.57
C LEU A 277 -13.34 12.38 -15.32
N ALA A 278 -13.02 11.33 -14.54
CA ALA A 278 -13.70 11.02 -13.30
C ALA A 278 -13.58 12.16 -12.27
N ALA A 279 -12.40 12.76 -12.14
CA ALA A 279 -12.18 13.88 -11.24
C ALA A 279 -12.99 15.12 -11.68
N LYS A 280 -13.02 15.42 -12.98
CA LYS A 280 -13.76 16.55 -13.54
C LYS A 280 -15.25 16.43 -13.26
N ASP A 281 -15.85 15.27 -13.49
CA ASP A 281 -17.27 15.02 -13.22
C ASP A 281 -17.62 15.24 -11.74
N VAL A 282 -16.78 14.76 -10.81
CA VAL A 282 -16.97 14.97 -9.37
C VAL A 282 -16.88 16.45 -9.01
N PHE A 283 -15.91 17.19 -9.56
CA PHE A 283 -15.77 18.62 -9.27
C PHE A 283 -16.90 19.45 -9.86
N GLU A 284 -17.36 19.14 -11.06
CA GLU A 284 -18.53 19.79 -11.66
C GLU A 284 -19.81 19.52 -10.84
N ALA A 285 -19.98 18.28 -10.34
CA ALA A 285 -21.11 17.90 -9.50
C ALA A 285 -21.08 18.59 -8.12
N THR A 286 -19.89 18.86 -7.56
CA THR A 286 -19.76 19.59 -6.28
C THR A 286 -19.94 21.09 -6.41
N GLY A 287 -19.85 21.65 -7.62
CA GLY A 287 -19.99 23.08 -7.87
C GLY A 287 -18.92 23.96 -7.24
N ASP A 288 -17.74 23.39 -6.94
CA ASP A 288 -16.64 24.14 -6.31
C ASP A 288 -15.93 25.02 -7.34
N PRO A 289 -16.09 26.38 -7.25
CA PRO A 289 -15.50 27.31 -8.21
C PRO A 289 -13.97 27.42 -8.11
N THR A 290 -13.37 26.84 -7.07
CA THR A 290 -11.91 26.94 -6.85
C THR A 290 -11.14 25.90 -7.66
N VAL A 291 -11.83 24.88 -8.19
CA VAL A 291 -11.20 23.81 -8.95
C VAL A 291 -11.32 24.09 -10.44
N ASN A 292 -10.22 24.47 -11.06
CA ASN A 292 -10.09 24.64 -12.49
C ASN A 292 -9.10 23.60 -13.03
N ILE A 293 -9.59 22.61 -13.78
CA ILE A 293 -8.73 21.64 -14.46
C ILE A 293 -8.39 22.19 -15.85
N PRO A 294 -7.13 22.55 -16.11
CA PRO A 294 -6.73 23.10 -17.40
C PRO A 294 -7.04 22.13 -18.56
N ALA A 295 -7.37 22.68 -19.73
CA ALA A 295 -7.55 21.87 -20.92
C ALA A 295 -6.26 21.11 -21.25
N GLY A 296 -6.37 19.80 -21.52
CA GLY A 296 -5.23 18.92 -21.80
C GLY A 296 -4.43 18.47 -20.58
N PHE A 297 -4.85 18.83 -19.36
CA PHE A 297 -4.23 18.30 -18.15
C PHE A 297 -4.64 16.83 -17.95
N GLU A 298 -3.65 15.97 -17.72
CA GLU A 298 -3.85 14.57 -17.34
C GLU A 298 -3.28 14.36 -15.95
N GLY A 299 -4.14 14.09 -14.98
CA GLY A 299 -3.78 13.83 -13.59
C GLY A 299 -3.86 12.35 -13.22
N GLY A 300 -3.38 12.02 -12.04
CA GLY A 300 -3.44 10.67 -11.50
C GLY A 300 -3.12 10.65 -10.02
N ALA A 301 -3.24 9.48 -9.41
CA ALA A 301 -2.85 9.25 -8.03
C ALA A 301 -2.01 7.97 -7.94
N LEU A 302 -0.83 8.08 -7.32
CA LEU A 302 0.10 6.97 -7.20
C LEU A 302 -0.47 5.83 -6.36
N ASP A 303 -1.14 6.17 -5.26
CA ASP A 303 -1.71 5.23 -4.29
C ASP A 303 -2.95 4.44 -4.77
N PHE A 304 -3.52 4.82 -5.91
CA PHE A 304 -4.67 4.12 -6.51
C PHE A 304 -4.36 3.60 -7.91
N ALA A 305 -4.03 4.50 -8.82
CA ALA A 305 -3.89 4.18 -10.23
C ALA A 305 -2.63 3.37 -10.55
N SER A 306 -1.59 3.41 -9.70
CA SER A 306 -0.40 2.56 -9.85
C SER A 306 -0.63 1.10 -9.44
N SER A 307 -1.79 0.80 -8.87
CA SER A 307 -2.16 -0.54 -8.41
C SER A 307 -2.27 -1.51 -9.59
N LEU A 308 -1.63 -2.68 -9.47
CA LEU A 308 -1.79 -3.78 -10.42
C LEU A 308 -3.26 -4.21 -10.56
N PHE A 309 -4.04 -4.14 -9.46
CA PHE A 309 -5.48 -4.46 -9.52
C PHE A 309 -6.23 -3.44 -10.35
N CYS A 310 -5.98 -2.14 -10.15
CA CYS A 310 -6.63 -1.09 -10.93
C CYS A 310 -6.33 -1.27 -12.42
N TRP A 311 -5.07 -1.38 -12.78
CA TRP A 311 -4.63 -1.56 -14.15
C TRP A 311 -5.15 -2.88 -14.76
N GLY A 312 -5.02 -4.00 -14.04
CA GLY A 312 -5.45 -5.31 -14.52
C GLY A 312 -6.95 -5.43 -14.69
N ILE A 313 -7.75 -4.96 -13.71
CA ILE A 313 -9.21 -4.99 -13.78
C ILE A 313 -9.71 -4.08 -14.89
N PHE A 314 -9.12 -2.87 -15.03
CA PHE A 314 -9.43 -1.95 -16.11
C PHE A 314 -9.22 -2.61 -17.47
N HIS A 315 -8.01 -3.11 -17.75
CA HIS A 315 -7.70 -3.69 -19.05
C HIS A 315 -8.49 -4.97 -19.33
N LEU A 316 -8.68 -5.84 -18.35
CA LEU A 316 -9.49 -7.04 -18.53
C LEU A 316 -10.97 -6.70 -18.80
N THR A 317 -11.52 -5.70 -18.12
CA THR A 317 -12.92 -5.33 -18.29
C THR A 317 -13.14 -4.52 -19.58
N TYR A 318 -12.27 -3.55 -19.85
CA TYR A 318 -12.43 -2.64 -20.99
C TYR A 318 -11.95 -3.25 -22.32
N SER A 319 -10.72 -3.81 -22.35
CA SER A 319 -10.09 -4.27 -23.59
C SER A 319 -10.61 -5.62 -24.08
N LEU A 320 -10.90 -6.55 -23.16
CA LEU A 320 -11.33 -7.92 -23.50
C LEU A 320 -12.85 -8.12 -23.43
N LYS A 321 -13.61 -7.05 -23.26
CA LYS A 321 -15.08 -7.06 -23.24
C LYS A 321 -15.65 -8.20 -22.37
N ILE A 322 -16.28 -9.22 -22.95
CA ILE A 322 -16.92 -10.33 -22.22
C ILE A 322 -15.90 -11.34 -21.67
N ILE A 323 -14.80 -11.58 -22.38
CA ILE A 323 -13.79 -12.58 -21.99
C ILE A 323 -13.06 -12.16 -20.72
N GLY A 324 -12.69 -10.87 -20.61
CA GLY A 324 -11.96 -10.36 -19.47
C GLY A 324 -12.73 -10.46 -18.15
N PRO A 325 -13.98 -10.02 -18.07
CA PRO A 325 -14.84 -10.25 -16.91
C PRO A 325 -14.99 -11.73 -16.52
N ALA A 326 -15.12 -12.64 -17.49
CA ALA A 326 -15.16 -14.06 -17.20
C ALA A 326 -13.86 -14.56 -16.54
N ILE A 327 -12.70 -14.11 -17.02
CA ILE A 327 -11.40 -14.40 -16.42
C ILE A 327 -11.33 -13.85 -14.98
N LEU A 328 -11.78 -12.63 -14.74
CA LEU A 328 -11.77 -12.02 -13.41
C LEU A 328 -12.66 -12.79 -12.42
N VAL A 329 -13.85 -13.21 -12.85
CA VAL A 329 -14.74 -14.05 -12.03
C VAL A 329 -14.11 -15.39 -11.74
N ALA A 330 -13.54 -16.07 -12.75
CA ALA A 330 -12.88 -17.35 -12.58
C ALA A 330 -11.69 -17.25 -11.60
N LEU A 331 -10.90 -16.18 -11.70
CA LEU A 331 -9.79 -15.89 -10.81
C LEU A 331 -10.28 -15.64 -9.37
N ALA A 332 -11.28 -14.82 -9.18
CA ALA A 332 -11.85 -14.52 -7.87
C ALA A 332 -12.43 -15.76 -7.19
N LEU A 333 -13.18 -16.59 -7.94
CA LEU A 333 -13.72 -17.85 -7.46
C LEU A 333 -12.62 -18.87 -7.14
N GLY A 334 -11.62 -19.01 -8.03
CA GLY A 334 -10.48 -19.90 -7.80
C GLY A 334 -9.69 -19.53 -6.53
N MET A 335 -9.44 -18.23 -6.33
CA MET A 335 -8.79 -17.74 -5.13
C MET A 335 -9.65 -17.98 -3.86
N ALA A 336 -10.95 -17.74 -3.93
CA ALA A 336 -11.87 -17.98 -2.81
C ALA A 336 -11.93 -19.46 -2.41
N ILE A 337 -12.03 -20.36 -3.41
CA ILE A 337 -12.02 -21.81 -3.19
C ILE A 337 -10.68 -22.25 -2.59
N TYR A 338 -9.56 -21.79 -3.15
CA TYR A 338 -8.22 -22.09 -2.62
C TYR A 338 -8.07 -21.62 -1.16
N ASN A 339 -8.50 -20.40 -0.87
CA ASN A 339 -8.44 -19.86 0.50
C ASN A 339 -9.28 -20.69 1.46
N ARG A 340 -10.50 -21.07 1.08
CA ARG A 340 -11.37 -21.93 1.88
C ARG A 340 -10.73 -23.28 2.19
N ILE A 341 -10.16 -23.95 1.18
CA ILE A 341 -9.47 -25.25 1.36
C ILE A 341 -8.29 -25.09 2.32
N ARG A 342 -7.51 -24.02 2.17
CA ARG A 342 -6.37 -23.71 3.04
C ARG A 342 -6.80 -23.50 4.50
N MET A 343 -7.86 -22.72 4.74
CA MET A 343 -8.38 -22.47 6.08
C MET A 343 -8.86 -23.77 6.73
N THR A 344 -9.65 -24.58 6.03
CA THR A 344 -10.14 -25.88 6.54
C THR A 344 -8.99 -26.82 6.90
N ARG A 345 -7.90 -26.84 6.09
CA ARG A 345 -6.72 -27.67 6.40
C ARG A 345 -5.95 -27.19 7.63
N ASN A 346 -5.87 -25.89 7.83
CA ASN A 346 -5.22 -25.31 9.01
C ASN A 346 -6.03 -25.57 10.29
N ASP A 347 -7.35 -25.45 10.23
CA ASP A 347 -8.24 -25.76 11.35
C ASP A 347 -8.14 -27.26 11.74
N ALA A 348 -8.06 -28.16 10.76
CA ALA A 348 -7.88 -29.59 11.01
C ALA A 348 -6.53 -29.90 11.68
N LYS A 349 -5.44 -29.22 11.28
CA LYS A 349 -4.12 -29.37 11.92
C LYS A 349 -4.13 -28.86 13.36
N ASN A 350 -4.70 -27.68 13.60
CA ASN A 350 -4.79 -27.11 14.94
C ASN A 350 -5.64 -28.00 15.88
N ALA A 351 -6.72 -28.59 15.38
CA ALA A 351 -7.56 -29.51 16.15
C ALA A 351 -6.85 -30.83 16.50
N SER A 352 -5.88 -31.30 15.70
CA SER A 352 -5.06 -32.49 16.00
C SER A 352 -4.00 -32.19 17.04
N THR A 353 -3.39 -30.99 17.03
CA THR A 353 -2.34 -30.59 17.99
C THR A 353 -2.88 -30.32 19.41
N HIS A 354 -4.17 -30.01 19.56
CA HIS A 354 -4.82 -29.83 20.85
C HIS A 354 -5.36 -31.15 21.46
N LYS A 355 -5.20 -32.26 20.79
CA LYS A 355 -5.61 -33.59 21.28
C LYS A 355 -4.45 -34.46 21.79
N GLU A 356 -3.21 -34.04 21.56
CA GLU A 356 -1.99 -34.53 22.20
C GLU A 356 -1.62 -33.65 23.39
#